data_e297571aa9e77d448123bfb2d1bb969c
#
_entry.id   e297571aa9e77d448123bfb2d1bb969c
#
_cell.length_a   1.000
_cell.length_b   1.000
_cell.length_c   1.000
_cell.angle_alpha   90.00
_cell.angle_beta   90.00
_cell.angle_gamma   90.00
#
_symmetry.space_group_name_H-M   'P 1'
#
loop_
_entity.id
_entity.type
_entity.pdbx_description
1 polymer ?
#
loop_
_entity_poly.entity_id
_entity_poly.type
_entity_poly.pdbx_seq_one_letter_code
_entity_poly.pdbx_strand_id
1 'polypeptide(L)'
;MNCADLIDPHLLHKDSPKDVLIARPRLILPSFLSTTIGAEILAGNAQDQALFEALYSAQDGQYVLRYLPLKISAEQASTLSTFEIRLTDFYTECGDHFILTAEFIPLQAQRYLAQHFQGGDAEIPSDQVLRMIECLEALAQWDKARQGSYLLINDTKNYYFYNKQHEHVPGLMLIEVARQAMYYYVYNYLGHRRGAVSISIEDLRISFNAYTESAYEVEIVVQQAQGLRRSQPKSIDKCANFYQNGRLVSRLWLQGAVIKLPLFKRMRSLNYPQDHWFTPSDRLPKNILVHHADSVLQARLSLLSVLGVLVTHQAGAIDWSTVSTVSLYIEGGGFLSLPVASTCSTGESDQRVLVFGKLSKDQASELRETIKCHCFFAGQMRWAAASSPAPLAHEQIVA
;
A
#
# COMPACT_ATOMS: atom_id res chain seq x y z
N MET A 1 15.21 14.42 -13.59
CA MET A 1 15.18 13.79 -12.24
C MET A 1 16.56 13.22 -11.97
N ASN A 2 17.24 13.66 -10.91
CA ASN A 2 18.55 13.12 -10.55
C ASN A 2 18.39 11.69 -10.00
N CYS A 3 19.36 10.81 -10.28
CA CYS A 3 19.34 9.43 -9.79
C CYS A 3 19.26 9.33 -8.25
N ALA A 4 19.65 10.40 -7.54
CA ALA A 4 19.59 10.53 -6.08
C ALA A 4 18.16 10.68 -5.51
N ASP A 5 17.18 11.02 -6.35
CA ASP A 5 15.79 11.27 -5.94
C ASP A 5 14.90 10.03 -6.03
N LEU A 6 15.44 8.91 -6.49
CA LEU A 6 14.67 7.67 -6.61
C LEU A 6 14.65 6.90 -5.28
N ILE A 7 13.45 6.44 -4.92
CA ILE A 7 13.25 5.54 -3.78
C ILE A 7 13.51 4.11 -4.26
N ASP A 8 14.14 3.28 -3.39
CA ASP A 8 14.25 1.85 -3.66
C ASP A 8 12.85 1.24 -3.82
N PRO A 9 12.52 0.67 -5.01
CA PRO A 9 11.21 0.07 -5.27
C PRO A 9 10.83 -0.98 -4.25
N HIS A 10 11.82 -1.75 -3.78
CA HIS A 10 11.59 -2.80 -2.79
C HIS A 10 10.96 -2.28 -1.50
N LEU A 11 11.32 -1.07 -1.03
CA LEU A 11 10.67 -0.44 0.14
C LEU A 11 9.19 -0.18 -0.09
N LEU A 12 8.79 0.07 -1.34
CA LEU A 12 7.41 0.39 -1.72
C LEU A 12 6.60 -0.85 -2.15
N HIS A 13 7.14 -2.05 -1.94
CA HIS A 13 6.58 -3.32 -2.43
C HIS A 13 6.38 -3.32 -3.97
N LYS A 14 7.39 -2.84 -4.67
CA LYS A 14 7.46 -2.83 -6.13
C LYS A 14 8.66 -3.64 -6.61
N ASP A 15 8.51 -4.28 -7.77
CA ASP A 15 9.55 -5.08 -8.38
C ASP A 15 10.37 -4.27 -9.40
N SER A 16 9.82 -3.14 -9.86
CA SER A 16 10.45 -2.30 -10.88
C SER A 16 10.50 -0.82 -10.46
N PRO A 17 11.59 -0.10 -10.77
CA PRO A 17 11.64 1.36 -10.64
C PRO A 17 10.54 2.09 -11.41
N LYS A 18 10.03 1.51 -12.51
CA LYS A 18 8.93 2.09 -13.29
C LYS A 18 7.59 2.13 -12.56
N ASP A 19 7.45 1.32 -11.50
CA ASP A 19 6.25 1.27 -10.67
C ASP A 19 6.32 2.23 -9.47
N VAL A 20 7.43 2.93 -9.32
CA VAL A 20 7.60 3.95 -8.27
C VAL A 20 6.96 5.25 -8.76
N LEU A 21 5.97 5.71 -8.02
CA LEU A 21 5.15 6.89 -8.39
C LEU A 21 5.46 8.12 -7.54
N ILE A 22 6.40 8.02 -6.60
CA ILE A 22 6.79 9.13 -5.72
C ILE A 22 8.29 9.35 -5.73
N ALA A 23 8.69 10.60 -5.78
CA ALA A 23 10.07 11.00 -5.54
C ALA A 23 10.40 10.89 -4.04
N ARG A 24 11.71 10.86 -3.70
CA ARG A 24 12.15 10.86 -2.30
C ARG A 24 11.58 12.07 -1.57
N PRO A 25 10.98 11.91 -0.38
CA PRO A 25 10.36 13.02 0.32
C PRO A 25 11.39 14.03 0.81
N ARG A 26 10.98 15.29 0.83
CA ARG A 26 11.61 16.33 1.61
C ARG A 26 10.86 16.45 2.94
N LEU A 27 11.59 16.51 4.05
CA LEU A 27 10.98 16.77 5.35
C LEU A 27 10.47 18.22 5.39
N ILE A 28 9.34 18.41 6.05
CA ILE A 28 8.74 19.74 6.24
C ILE A 28 8.63 20.07 7.73
N LEU A 29 8.86 21.34 8.03
CA LEU A 29 8.71 21.87 9.38
C LEU A 29 7.26 22.28 9.64
N PRO A 30 6.80 22.22 10.91
CA PRO A 30 5.50 22.78 11.29
C PRO A 30 5.47 24.28 11.00
N SER A 31 4.34 24.75 10.52
CA SER A 31 4.11 26.17 10.20
C SER A 31 4.17 27.05 11.44
N PHE A 32 3.76 26.50 12.58
CA PHE A 32 3.80 27.18 13.88
C PHE A 32 4.03 26.18 15.02
N LEU A 33 4.53 26.70 16.13
CA LEU A 33 4.81 25.98 17.37
C LEU A 33 4.25 26.75 18.55
N SER A 34 3.80 26.03 19.59
CA SER A 34 3.35 26.65 20.83
C SER A 34 4.50 27.36 21.57
N THR A 35 4.16 28.35 22.40
CA THR A 35 5.13 29.01 23.27
C THR A 35 5.87 28.06 24.19
N THR A 36 5.19 27.00 24.66
CA THR A 36 5.80 26.00 25.53
C THR A 36 6.93 25.24 24.83
N ILE A 37 6.68 24.78 23.59
CA ILE A 37 7.71 24.10 22.78
C ILE A 37 8.86 25.06 22.46
N GLY A 38 8.56 26.28 22.04
CA GLY A 38 9.59 27.29 21.76
C GLY A 38 10.45 27.62 22.98
N ALA A 39 9.81 27.78 24.15
CA ALA A 39 10.54 28.04 25.40
C ALA A 39 11.46 26.88 25.81
N GLU A 40 11.03 25.63 25.60
CA GLU A 40 11.83 24.43 25.88
C GLU A 40 13.06 24.36 24.95
N ILE A 41 12.93 24.70 23.67
CA ILE A 41 14.07 24.78 22.74
C ILE A 41 15.02 25.93 23.13
N LEU A 42 14.49 27.09 23.45
CA LEU A 42 15.27 28.24 23.86
C LEU A 42 15.99 28.07 25.21
N ALA A 43 15.54 27.15 26.06
CA ALA A 43 16.24 26.73 27.26
C ALA A 43 17.31 25.65 27.00
N GLY A 44 17.44 25.15 25.77
CA GLY A 44 18.36 24.11 25.38
C GLY A 44 19.78 24.62 25.09
N ASN A 45 20.50 23.91 24.23
CA ASN A 45 21.87 24.32 23.85
C ASN A 45 21.89 25.48 22.86
N ALA A 46 22.97 26.24 22.85
CA ALA A 46 23.11 27.45 22.03
C ALA A 46 22.98 27.24 20.53
N GLN A 47 23.33 26.04 20.04
CA GLN A 47 23.20 25.73 18.61
C GLN A 47 21.73 25.53 18.18
N ASP A 48 20.92 24.85 19.01
CA ASP A 48 19.49 24.63 18.74
C ASP A 48 18.71 25.95 18.92
N GLN A 49 19.09 26.78 19.91
CA GLN A 49 18.57 28.15 20.06
C GLN A 49 18.79 28.97 18.79
N ALA A 50 20.04 29.07 18.31
CA ALA A 50 20.38 29.84 17.12
C ALA A 50 19.64 29.32 15.86
N LEU A 51 19.53 28.01 15.71
CA LEU A 51 18.76 27.42 14.62
C LEU A 51 17.28 27.76 14.72
N PHE A 52 16.70 27.60 15.91
CA PHE A 52 15.30 27.92 16.17
C PHE A 52 14.99 29.40 15.87
N GLU A 53 15.81 30.31 16.38
CA GLU A 53 15.69 31.76 16.13
C GLU A 53 15.89 32.12 14.65
N ALA A 54 16.70 31.38 13.91
CA ALA A 54 16.83 31.56 12.47
C ALA A 54 15.56 31.12 11.70
N LEU A 55 14.88 30.09 12.15
CA LEU A 55 13.76 29.48 11.47
C LEU A 55 12.40 30.04 11.92
N TYR A 56 12.24 30.38 13.20
CA TYR A 56 10.95 30.80 13.78
C TYR A 56 11.02 32.22 14.35
N SER A 57 9.89 32.89 14.35
CA SER A 57 9.70 34.20 14.99
C SER A 57 8.47 34.16 15.91
N ALA A 58 8.56 34.84 17.05
CA ALA A 58 7.44 35.01 17.95
C ALA A 58 6.39 35.96 17.34
N GLN A 59 5.15 35.50 17.24
CA GLN A 59 4.00 36.27 16.72
C GLN A 59 2.74 35.88 17.51
N ASP A 60 2.03 36.84 18.09
CA ASP A 60 0.73 36.67 18.76
C ASP A 60 0.64 35.44 19.69
N GLY A 61 1.67 35.19 20.50
CA GLY A 61 1.66 34.12 21.49
C GLY A 61 2.00 32.72 20.96
N GLN A 62 2.57 32.64 19.78
CA GLN A 62 3.14 31.40 19.20
C GLN A 62 4.40 31.70 18.39
N TYR A 63 5.15 30.66 18.02
CA TYR A 63 6.30 30.77 17.12
C TYR A 63 5.88 30.33 15.73
N VAL A 64 6.06 31.22 14.73
CA VAL A 64 5.69 30.98 13.33
C VAL A 64 6.94 30.87 12.49
N LEU A 65 6.94 29.97 11.53
CA LEU A 65 8.02 29.82 10.56
C LEU A 65 8.26 31.17 9.86
N ARG A 66 9.50 31.70 9.90
CA ARG A 66 9.78 33.13 9.62
C ARG A 66 9.24 33.67 8.32
N TYR A 67 9.17 32.83 7.28
CA TYR A 67 8.71 33.24 5.96
C TYR A 67 7.21 33.05 5.76
N LEU A 68 6.48 32.59 6.77
CA LEU A 68 5.02 32.50 6.72
C LEU A 68 4.39 33.63 7.52
N PRO A 69 3.42 34.37 6.94
CA PRO A 69 2.64 35.33 7.71
C PRO A 69 1.64 34.58 8.61
N LEU A 70 1.59 34.92 9.89
CA LEU A 70 0.54 34.41 10.79
C LEU A 70 -0.83 34.96 10.41
N LYS A 71 -0.87 36.24 10.00
CA LYS A 71 -2.09 36.92 9.57
C LYS A 71 -1.88 37.60 8.21
N ILE A 72 -2.88 37.51 7.36
CA ILE A 72 -2.92 38.14 6.03
C ILE A 72 -4.18 38.98 5.99
N SER A 73 -4.09 40.28 5.73
CA SER A 73 -5.28 41.12 5.56
C SER A 73 -6.05 40.76 4.28
N ALA A 74 -7.34 41.09 4.21
CA ALA A 74 -8.12 40.89 2.99
C ALA A 74 -7.55 41.64 1.78
N GLU A 75 -6.93 42.82 2.00
CA GLU A 75 -6.22 43.57 0.98
C GLU A 75 -5.00 42.80 0.47
N GLN A 76 -4.16 42.32 1.36
CA GLN A 76 -3.00 41.46 1.00
C GLN A 76 -3.42 40.19 0.32
N ALA A 77 -4.49 39.53 0.81
CA ALA A 77 -5.05 38.32 0.20
C ALA A 77 -5.50 38.55 -1.26
N SER A 78 -6.04 39.74 -1.55
CA SER A 78 -6.52 40.10 -2.90
C SER A 78 -5.38 40.20 -3.92
N THR A 79 -4.14 40.39 -3.47
CA THR A 79 -2.95 40.45 -4.35
C THR A 79 -2.40 39.09 -4.72
N LEU A 80 -2.81 38.01 -4.02
CA LEU A 80 -2.34 36.67 -4.29
C LEU A 80 -3.03 36.09 -5.54
N SER A 81 -2.27 35.41 -6.36
CA SER A 81 -2.80 34.70 -7.53
C SER A 81 -3.63 33.49 -7.09
N THR A 82 -4.90 33.49 -7.44
CA THR A 82 -5.79 32.34 -7.18
C THR A 82 -5.40 31.08 -7.95
N PHE A 83 -4.55 31.20 -8.95
CA PHE A 83 -3.99 30.08 -9.69
C PHE A 83 -2.88 29.38 -8.90
N GLU A 84 -2.04 30.15 -8.18
CA GLU A 84 -0.87 29.64 -7.48
C GLU A 84 -1.16 29.22 -6.04
N ILE A 85 -2.20 29.76 -5.39
CA ILE A 85 -2.57 29.42 -4.03
C ILE A 85 -4.06 29.63 -3.77
N ARG A 86 -4.65 28.74 -2.97
CA ARG A 86 -5.97 28.95 -2.36
C ARG A 86 -5.77 29.11 -0.84
N LEU A 87 -5.81 30.35 -0.35
CA LEU A 87 -5.54 30.65 1.06
C LEU A 87 -6.37 29.84 2.04
N THR A 88 -7.64 29.61 1.74
CA THR A 88 -8.57 28.85 2.58
C THR A 88 -8.17 27.37 2.78
N ASP A 89 -7.20 26.87 2.05
CA ASP A 89 -6.64 25.53 2.30
C ASP A 89 -5.62 25.55 3.49
N PHE A 90 -5.13 26.72 3.87
CA PHE A 90 -4.08 26.89 4.90
C PHE A 90 -4.44 27.89 5.99
N TYR A 91 -5.32 28.80 5.70
CA TYR A 91 -5.73 29.89 6.57
C TYR A 91 -7.25 29.86 6.76
N THR A 92 -7.71 30.26 7.94
CA THR A 92 -9.14 30.45 8.22
C THR A 92 -9.47 31.93 8.13
N GLU A 93 -10.54 32.26 7.42
CA GLU A 93 -11.03 33.62 7.33
C GLU A 93 -11.67 34.06 8.66
N CYS A 94 -11.23 35.19 9.21
CA CYS A 94 -11.66 35.76 10.47
C CYS A 94 -11.87 37.28 10.30
N GLY A 95 -13.07 37.67 9.94
CA GLY A 95 -13.40 39.07 9.67
C GLY A 95 -12.69 39.61 8.43
N ASP A 96 -11.80 40.60 8.63
CA ASP A 96 -10.98 41.20 7.58
C ASP A 96 -9.60 40.59 7.40
N HIS A 97 -9.34 39.45 8.04
CA HIS A 97 -8.06 38.79 8.04
C HIS A 97 -8.19 37.27 7.76
N PHE A 98 -7.11 36.69 7.27
CA PHE A 98 -6.89 35.25 7.18
C PHE A 98 -5.83 34.87 8.21
N ILE A 99 -6.14 33.91 9.10
CA ILE A 99 -5.27 33.45 10.17
C ILE A 99 -4.72 32.06 9.81
N LEU A 100 -3.42 31.84 9.92
CA LEU A 100 -2.74 30.59 9.67
C LEU A 100 -3.27 29.48 10.60
N THR A 101 -3.84 28.42 10.02
CA THR A 101 -4.40 27.28 10.75
C THR A 101 -3.84 25.94 10.29
N ALA A 102 -3.23 25.87 9.11
CA ALA A 102 -2.60 24.65 8.64
C ALA A 102 -1.27 24.44 9.36
N GLU A 103 -1.15 23.33 10.07
CA GLU A 103 0.06 22.95 10.78
C GLU A 103 1.24 22.67 9.85
N PHE A 104 0.98 22.12 8.67
CA PHE A 104 1.97 21.86 7.63
C PHE A 104 1.45 22.38 6.29
N ILE A 105 2.27 23.16 5.63
CA ILE A 105 1.99 23.74 4.31
C ILE A 105 2.91 23.04 3.29
N PRO A 106 2.43 22.66 2.09
CA PRO A 106 3.26 22.09 1.04
C PRO A 106 4.37 23.07 0.62
N LEU A 107 5.53 22.54 0.23
CA LEU A 107 6.72 23.37 -0.05
C LEU A 107 6.49 24.38 -1.18
N GLN A 108 5.68 24.02 -2.19
CA GLN A 108 5.31 24.95 -3.27
C GLN A 108 4.55 26.16 -2.72
N ALA A 109 3.57 25.92 -1.86
CA ALA A 109 2.80 27.03 -1.25
C ALA A 109 3.67 27.85 -0.26
N GLN A 110 4.59 27.20 0.49
CA GLN A 110 5.53 27.90 1.34
C GLN A 110 6.41 28.87 0.53
N ARG A 111 6.99 28.40 -0.57
CA ARG A 111 7.82 29.23 -1.47
C ARG A 111 7.03 30.41 -2.04
N TYR A 112 5.81 30.14 -2.52
CA TYR A 112 4.98 31.20 -3.07
C TYR A 112 4.66 32.29 -2.03
N LEU A 113 4.26 31.89 -0.82
CA LEU A 113 3.98 32.83 0.27
C LEU A 113 5.21 33.65 0.67
N ALA A 114 6.37 33.01 0.76
CA ALA A 114 7.61 33.69 1.10
C ALA A 114 8.04 34.69 0.03
N GLN A 115 7.99 34.31 -1.24
CA GLN A 115 8.31 35.20 -2.35
C GLN A 115 7.37 36.40 -2.38
N HIS A 116 6.07 36.18 -2.17
CA HIS A 116 5.07 37.26 -2.22
C HIS A 116 5.20 38.25 -1.05
N PHE A 117 5.40 37.74 0.19
CA PHE A 117 5.38 38.60 1.38
C PHE A 117 6.76 39.09 1.83
N GLN A 118 7.83 38.41 1.44
CA GLN A 118 9.19 38.74 1.93
C GLN A 118 10.20 39.04 0.81
N GLY A 119 9.83 38.77 -0.46
CA GLY A 119 10.71 39.02 -1.61
C GLY A 119 11.94 38.13 -1.68
N GLY A 120 11.95 37.02 -0.91
CA GLY A 120 13.08 36.10 -0.78
C GLY A 120 12.74 34.64 -1.08
N ASP A 121 13.77 33.81 -1.24
CA ASP A 121 13.61 32.38 -1.38
C ASP A 121 13.47 31.75 0.01
N ALA A 122 12.40 30.93 0.19
CA ALA A 122 12.10 30.22 1.43
C ALA A 122 12.82 28.88 1.55
N GLU A 123 13.84 28.63 0.74
CA GLU A 123 14.48 27.31 0.75
C GLU A 123 15.37 27.15 1.99
N ILE A 124 14.88 26.36 2.96
CA ILE A 124 15.67 25.96 4.13
C ILE A 124 16.57 24.78 3.72
N PRO A 125 17.87 24.83 4.01
CA PRO A 125 18.75 23.69 3.79
C PRO A 125 18.25 22.41 4.49
N SER A 126 18.30 21.29 3.79
CA SER A 126 17.72 20.02 4.28
C SER A 126 18.34 19.52 5.58
N ASP A 127 19.61 19.82 5.83
CA ASP A 127 20.31 19.52 7.08
C ASP A 127 19.76 20.33 8.26
N GLN A 128 19.41 21.61 8.03
CA GLN A 128 18.77 22.45 9.04
C GLN A 128 17.34 21.97 9.36
N VAL A 129 16.57 21.59 8.33
CA VAL A 129 15.24 20.99 8.52
C VAL A 129 15.35 19.73 9.35
N LEU A 130 16.26 18.81 8.98
CA LEU A 130 16.46 17.55 9.70
C LEU A 130 16.85 17.81 11.16
N ARG A 131 17.81 18.70 11.39
CA ARG A 131 18.27 19.03 12.75
C ARG A 131 17.15 19.64 13.59
N MET A 132 16.36 20.55 13.06
CA MET A 132 15.21 21.12 13.80
C MET A 132 14.17 20.06 14.13
N ILE A 133 13.89 19.11 13.22
CA ILE A 133 13.00 17.98 13.51
C ILE A 133 13.57 17.10 14.62
N GLU A 134 14.88 16.81 14.60
CA GLU A 134 15.53 16.04 15.67
C GLU A 134 15.45 16.77 17.03
N CYS A 135 15.61 18.08 17.02
CA CYS A 135 15.42 18.91 18.20
C CYS A 135 13.97 18.81 18.74
N LEU A 136 12.97 18.95 17.88
CA LEU A 136 11.56 18.78 18.24
C LEU A 136 11.25 17.37 18.76
N GLU A 137 11.80 16.34 18.12
CA GLU A 137 11.60 14.95 18.53
C GLU A 137 12.23 14.62 19.89
N ALA A 138 13.23 15.37 20.33
CA ALA A 138 13.85 15.23 21.65
C ALA A 138 12.95 15.76 22.78
N LEU A 139 12.00 16.65 22.49
CA LEU A 139 11.13 17.25 23.47
C LEU A 139 10.05 16.28 23.94
N ALA A 140 9.80 16.24 25.26
CA ALA A 140 8.78 15.36 25.85
C ALA A 140 7.35 15.73 25.40
N GLN A 141 7.11 17.01 25.12
CA GLN A 141 5.81 17.55 24.72
C GLN A 141 5.54 17.41 23.21
N TRP A 142 6.54 17.00 22.43
CA TRP A 142 6.38 16.79 21.00
C TRP A 142 5.87 15.38 20.73
N ASP A 143 4.59 15.26 20.42
CA ASP A 143 3.92 13.98 20.13
C ASP A 143 3.77 13.70 18.64
N LYS A 144 4.25 14.60 17.77
CA LYS A 144 4.08 14.51 16.31
C LYS A 144 5.26 13.80 15.65
N ALA A 145 4.95 13.02 14.65
CA ALA A 145 5.93 12.32 13.85
C ALA A 145 6.46 13.22 12.71
N ARG A 146 7.55 12.79 12.09
CA ARG A 146 8.11 13.45 10.89
C ARG A 146 7.08 13.54 9.78
N GLN A 147 7.02 14.70 9.16
CA GLN A 147 6.16 14.94 8.00
C GLN A 147 7.02 15.05 6.75
N GLY A 148 6.51 14.51 5.65
CA GLY A 148 7.21 14.55 4.37
C GLY A 148 6.33 15.10 3.26
N SER A 149 6.98 15.87 2.39
CA SER A 149 6.42 16.31 1.13
C SER A 149 7.04 15.49 0.01
N TYR A 150 6.21 14.84 -0.77
CA TYR A 150 6.59 14.00 -1.93
C TYR A 150 6.14 14.69 -3.22
N LEU A 151 6.85 14.44 -4.30
CA LEU A 151 6.39 14.79 -5.64
C LEU A 151 5.88 13.54 -6.34
N LEU A 152 4.74 13.67 -7.02
CA LEU A 152 4.21 12.64 -7.90
C LEU A 152 5.13 12.47 -9.11
N ILE A 153 5.55 11.25 -9.39
CA ILE A 153 6.16 10.87 -10.67
C ILE A 153 5.03 10.46 -11.60
N ASN A 154 4.58 11.42 -12.43
CA ASN A 154 3.48 11.20 -13.35
C ASN A 154 4.01 10.77 -14.72
N ASP A 155 4.03 9.46 -14.97
CA ASP A 155 4.32 8.90 -16.30
C ASP A 155 3.01 8.60 -17.03
N THR A 156 2.62 9.47 -17.96
CA THR A 156 1.41 9.32 -18.78
C THR A 156 1.47 8.13 -19.75
N LYS A 157 2.63 7.48 -19.89
CA LYS A 157 2.81 6.24 -20.66
C LYS A 157 2.58 4.99 -19.80
N ASN A 158 2.34 5.12 -18.51
CA ASN A 158 2.05 4.00 -17.63
C ASN A 158 0.68 3.40 -18.00
N TYR A 159 0.70 2.27 -18.71
CA TYR A 159 -0.51 1.62 -19.22
C TYR A 159 -1.50 1.19 -18.13
N TYR A 160 -1.04 0.90 -16.93
CA TYR A 160 -1.91 0.48 -15.84
C TYR A 160 -2.87 1.60 -15.41
N PHE A 161 -2.37 2.83 -15.34
CA PHE A 161 -3.17 4.00 -14.94
C PHE A 161 -3.76 4.73 -16.14
N TYR A 162 -3.01 4.83 -17.25
CA TYR A 162 -3.37 5.57 -18.45
C TYR A 162 -3.72 4.63 -19.62
N ASN A 163 -4.68 3.72 -19.40
CA ASN A 163 -5.17 2.81 -20.44
C ASN A 163 -6.03 3.52 -21.51
N LYS A 164 -6.38 4.78 -21.28
CA LYS A 164 -7.01 5.72 -22.23
C LYS A 164 -6.29 7.04 -22.12
N GLN A 165 -6.43 7.89 -23.14
CA GLN A 165 -5.96 9.28 -23.04
C GLN A 165 -6.76 10.00 -21.97
N HIS A 166 -6.08 10.52 -20.96
CA HIS A 166 -6.65 11.29 -19.87
C HIS A 166 -5.89 12.60 -19.74
N GLU A 167 -6.63 13.69 -19.59
CA GLU A 167 -6.08 15.01 -19.26
C GLU A 167 -5.75 15.13 -17.76
N HIS A 168 -6.32 14.25 -16.95
CA HIS A 168 -6.23 14.28 -15.50
C HIS A 168 -5.50 13.04 -14.96
N VAL A 169 -4.84 13.22 -13.81
CA VAL A 169 -4.25 12.10 -13.07
C VAL A 169 -5.37 11.18 -12.56
N PRO A 170 -5.34 9.89 -12.89
CA PRO A 170 -6.38 8.95 -12.47
C PRO A 170 -6.46 8.81 -10.95
N GLY A 171 -7.68 8.78 -10.41
CA GLY A 171 -7.89 8.62 -8.96
C GLY A 171 -7.25 7.36 -8.37
N LEU A 172 -7.20 6.25 -9.12
CA LEU A 172 -6.50 5.03 -8.70
C LEU A 172 -5.00 5.24 -8.55
N MET A 173 -4.40 6.12 -9.38
CA MET A 173 -2.99 6.48 -9.25
C MET A 173 -2.74 7.26 -7.95
N LEU A 174 -3.63 8.19 -7.57
CA LEU A 174 -3.52 8.91 -6.30
C LEU A 174 -3.64 7.96 -5.09
N ILE A 175 -4.50 6.93 -5.15
CA ILE A 175 -4.59 5.89 -4.11
C ILE A 175 -3.27 5.12 -4.00
N GLU A 176 -2.70 4.70 -5.12
CA GLU A 176 -1.43 3.97 -5.14
C GLU A 176 -0.26 4.83 -4.65
N VAL A 177 -0.24 6.10 -5.01
CA VAL A 177 0.74 7.09 -4.52
C VAL A 177 0.68 7.22 -3.00
N ALA A 178 -0.51 7.39 -2.43
CA ALA A 178 -0.69 7.46 -0.98
C ALA A 178 -0.21 6.17 -0.28
N ARG A 179 -0.50 5.01 -0.88
CA ARG A 179 -0.03 3.70 -0.38
C ARG A 179 1.50 3.62 -0.38
N GLN A 180 2.16 4.05 -1.45
CA GLN A 180 3.62 4.08 -1.53
C GLN A 180 4.23 5.02 -0.49
N ALA A 181 3.70 6.23 -0.35
CA ALA A 181 4.14 7.19 0.65
C ALA A 181 3.98 6.66 2.08
N MET A 182 2.89 5.93 2.35
CA MET A 182 2.67 5.27 3.63
C MET A 182 3.71 4.17 3.90
N TYR A 183 4.03 3.30 2.92
CA TYR A 183 5.06 2.28 3.09
C TYR A 183 6.43 2.91 3.37
N TYR A 184 6.78 3.93 2.58
CA TYR A 184 8.01 4.68 2.82
C TYR A 184 8.07 5.18 4.28
N TYR A 185 6.99 5.80 4.75
CA TYR A 185 6.90 6.31 6.10
C TYR A 185 7.06 5.22 7.16
N VAL A 186 6.38 4.09 7.02
CA VAL A 186 6.41 2.97 7.98
C VAL A 186 7.81 2.38 8.12
N TYR A 187 8.53 2.23 7.03
CA TYR A 187 9.86 1.62 7.07
C TYR A 187 10.98 2.60 7.43
N ASN A 188 10.85 3.88 7.07
CA ASN A 188 11.90 4.86 7.34
C ASN A 188 11.73 5.62 8.66
N TYR A 189 10.48 5.81 9.13
CA TYR A 189 10.24 6.67 10.31
C TYR A 189 9.61 5.94 11.50
N LEU A 190 8.97 4.79 11.30
CA LEU A 190 8.32 4.05 12.38
C LEU A 190 9.14 2.85 12.90
N GLY A 191 10.36 2.65 12.42
CA GLY A 191 11.27 1.60 12.88
C GLY A 191 10.88 0.18 12.49
N HIS A 192 9.91 -0.01 11.61
CA HIS A 192 9.59 -1.32 11.07
C HIS A 192 10.57 -1.73 9.99
N ARG A 193 10.84 -3.03 9.88
CA ARG A 193 11.72 -3.57 8.83
C ARG A 193 10.89 -4.16 7.69
N ARG A 194 11.28 -3.84 6.45
CA ARG A 194 10.77 -4.52 5.25
C ARG A 194 11.01 -6.03 5.36
N GLY A 195 9.99 -6.85 5.09
CA GLY A 195 10.06 -8.31 5.23
C GLY A 195 9.73 -8.84 6.63
N ALA A 196 9.65 -8.00 7.67
CA ALA A 196 9.21 -8.40 9.01
C ALA A 196 7.70 -8.19 9.22
N VAL A 197 7.15 -7.17 8.58
CA VAL A 197 5.73 -6.79 8.70
C VAL A 197 5.08 -6.59 7.34
N SER A 198 3.76 -6.61 7.33
CA SER A 198 2.91 -6.15 6.24
C SER A 198 1.82 -5.24 6.79
N ILE A 199 1.23 -4.43 5.92
CA ILE A 199 0.16 -3.52 6.28
C ILE A 199 -1.14 -4.06 5.69
N SER A 200 -2.16 -4.19 6.54
CA SER A 200 -3.54 -4.49 6.13
C SER A 200 -4.33 -3.20 6.19
N ILE A 201 -4.86 -2.76 5.07
CA ILE A 201 -5.75 -1.60 5.03
C ILE A 201 -7.10 -2.02 5.61
N GLU A 202 -7.60 -1.27 6.59
CA GLU A 202 -8.87 -1.49 7.28
C GLU A 202 -9.92 -0.48 6.83
N ASP A 203 -9.52 0.79 6.65
CA ASP A 203 -10.38 1.86 6.13
C ASP A 203 -9.59 2.72 5.16
N LEU A 204 -10.23 3.08 4.04
CA LEU A 204 -9.70 3.98 3.03
C LEU A 204 -10.81 4.91 2.57
N ARG A 205 -10.58 6.21 2.73
CA ARG A 205 -11.50 7.26 2.28
C ARG A 205 -10.75 8.24 1.40
N ILE A 206 -11.33 8.59 0.26
CA ILE A 206 -10.78 9.60 -0.62
C ILE A 206 -11.84 10.65 -0.95
N SER A 207 -11.45 11.93 -0.92
CA SER A 207 -12.25 13.03 -1.44
C SER A 207 -11.50 13.68 -2.59
N PHE A 208 -12.21 13.97 -3.65
CA PHE A 208 -11.72 14.72 -4.80
C PHE A 208 -12.37 16.12 -4.75
N ASN A 209 -11.55 17.15 -4.48
CA ASN A 209 -12.00 18.53 -4.36
C ASN A 209 -11.95 19.26 -5.71
N ALA A 210 -11.05 18.80 -6.59
CA ALA A 210 -10.89 19.28 -7.96
C ALA A 210 -10.26 18.17 -8.82
N TYR A 211 -10.31 18.35 -10.15
CA TYR A 211 -9.52 17.53 -11.05
C TYR A 211 -8.02 17.81 -10.84
N THR A 212 -7.24 16.76 -10.92
CA THR A 212 -5.77 16.83 -10.84
C THR A 212 -5.24 16.78 -12.25
N GLU A 213 -4.76 17.90 -12.76
CA GLU A 213 -4.27 18.02 -14.14
C GLU A 213 -2.96 17.27 -14.31
N SER A 214 -2.82 16.49 -15.39
CA SER A 214 -1.62 15.68 -15.63
C SER A 214 -0.39 16.48 -16.03
N ALA A 215 -0.58 17.74 -16.48
CA ALA A 215 0.50 18.60 -16.96
C ALA A 215 1.24 19.37 -15.84
N TYR A 216 0.68 19.44 -14.65
CA TYR A 216 1.27 20.17 -13.53
C TYR A 216 1.80 19.24 -12.45
N GLU A 217 2.81 19.70 -11.72
CA GLU A 217 3.35 18.96 -10.58
C GLU A 217 2.28 18.79 -9.49
N VAL A 218 2.28 17.60 -8.90
CA VAL A 218 1.44 17.28 -7.74
C VAL A 218 2.33 17.02 -6.54
N GLU A 219 2.16 17.81 -5.50
CA GLU A 219 2.84 17.65 -4.22
C GLU A 219 1.93 16.91 -3.24
N ILE A 220 2.48 15.92 -2.55
CA ILE A 220 1.76 15.10 -1.58
C ILE A 220 2.35 15.33 -0.21
N VAL A 221 1.55 15.82 0.73
CA VAL A 221 1.92 15.95 2.14
C VAL A 221 1.26 14.83 2.92
N VAL A 222 2.09 13.96 3.51
CA VAL A 222 1.62 12.85 4.34
C VAL A 222 1.73 13.23 5.81
N GLN A 223 0.60 13.17 6.51
CA GLN A 223 0.47 13.54 7.91
C GLN A 223 -0.03 12.36 8.73
N GLN A 224 0.34 12.30 10.00
CA GLN A 224 -0.31 11.44 10.98
C GLN A 224 -1.66 12.08 11.34
N ALA A 225 -2.77 11.33 11.19
CA ALA A 225 -4.10 11.86 11.48
C ALA A 225 -4.33 12.07 12.98
N GLN A 226 -3.70 11.23 13.81
CA GLN A 226 -3.66 11.40 15.27
C GLN A 226 -2.22 11.34 15.76
N GLY A 227 -1.82 12.34 16.55
CA GLY A 227 -0.46 12.46 17.05
C GLY A 227 -0.15 11.35 18.06
N LEU A 228 0.56 10.32 17.63
CA LEU A 228 1.15 9.34 18.52
C LEU A 228 2.55 8.99 18.03
N ARG A 229 3.53 9.51 18.77
CA ARG A 229 4.92 9.11 18.62
C ARG A 229 5.12 7.73 19.24
N ARG A 230 5.04 6.68 18.45
CA ARG A 230 5.39 5.32 18.88
C ARG A 230 6.35 4.69 17.90
N SER A 231 7.43 4.14 18.42
CA SER A 231 8.25 3.21 17.66
C SER A 231 7.47 1.92 17.43
N GLN A 232 7.48 1.42 16.21
CA GLN A 232 6.81 0.18 15.79
C GLN A 232 5.32 0.09 16.20
N PRO A 233 4.49 1.06 15.81
CA PRO A 233 3.07 1.02 16.11
C PRO A 233 2.40 -0.20 15.47
N LYS A 234 1.38 -0.75 16.13
CA LYS A 234 0.58 -1.87 15.61
C LYS A 234 -0.50 -1.41 14.63
N SER A 235 -0.82 -0.14 14.62
CA SER A 235 -1.77 0.49 13.70
C SER A 235 -1.20 1.78 13.15
N ILE A 236 -1.66 2.15 11.97
CA ILE A 236 -1.35 3.41 11.31
C ILE A 236 -2.64 4.13 10.98
N ASP A 237 -2.61 5.44 11.09
CA ASP A 237 -3.69 6.34 10.70
C ASP A 237 -3.04 7.54 10.00
N LYS A 238 -3.19 7.62 8.68
CA LYS A 238 -2.50 8.56 7.81
C LYS A 238 -3.47 9.33 6.94
N CYS A 239 -3.15 10.60 6.74
CA CYS A 239 -3.77 11.46 5.78
C CYS A 239 -2.74 11.88 4.73
N ALA A 240 -3.04 11.66 3.46
CA ALA A 240 -2.28 12.16 2.33
C ALA A 240 -3.10 13.28 1.66
N ASN A 241 -2.56 14.49 1.70
CA ASN A 241 -3.14 15.66 1.04
C ASN A 241 -2.39 15.90 -0.27
N PHE A 242 -3.13 15.97 -1.38
CA PHE A 242 -2.59 16.21 -2.71
C PHE A 242 -2.82 17.66 -3.10
N TYR A 243 -1.74 18.35 -3.42
CA TYR A 243 -1.76 19.76 -3.80
C TYR A 243 -1.26 19.94 -5.22
N GLN A 244 -1.91 20.82 -5.94
CA GLN A 244 -1.50 21.25 -7.27
C GLN A 244 -1.70 22.75 -7.37
N ASN A 245 -0.66 23.46 -7.79
CA ASN A 245 -0.66 24.93 -7.80
C ASN A 245 -1.16 25.50 -6.46
N GLY A 246 -0.57 25.09 -5.33
CA GLY A 246 -0.94 25.54 -3.99
C GLY A 246 -2.38 25.32 -3.56
N ARG A 247 -3.15 24.45 -4.24
CA ARG A 247 -4.57 24.16 -3.97
C ARG A 247 -4.72 22.68 -3.61
N LEU A 248 -5.51 22.40 -2.57
CA LEU A 248 -5.85 21.02 -2.19
C LEU A 248 -6.81 20.42 -3.22
N VAL A 249 -6.32 19.51 -4.05
CA VAL A 249 -7.11 18.84 -5.11
C VAL A 249 -7.71 17.53 -4.66
N SER A 250 -7.05 16.81 -3.77
CA SER A 250 -7.57 15.55 -3.22
C SER A 250 -7.03 15.30 -1.81
N ARG A 251 -7.79 14.54 -1.03
CA ARG A 251 -7.39 14.10 0.31
C ARG A 251 -7.73 12.62 0.48
N LEU A 252 -6.77 11.85 0.97
CA LEU A 252 -6.94 10.43 1.23
C LEU A 252 -6.62 10.13 2.69
N TRP A 253 -7.55 9.48 3.39
CA TRP A 253 -7.34 8.90 4.71
C TRP A 253 -7.17 7.41 4.60
N LEU A 254 -6.22 6.89 5.35
CA LEU A 254 -5.91 5.48 5.37
C LEU A 254 -5.65 5.03 6.80
N GLN A 255 -6.47 4.09 7.27
CA GLN A 255 -6.24 3.34 8.50
C GLN A 255 -5.84 1.91 8.18
N GLY A 256 -4.95 1.35 8.99
CA GLY A 256 -4.54 -0.03 8.79
C GLY A 256 -3.78 -0.61 9.97
N ALA A 257 -3.74 -1.94 10.02
CA ALA A 257 -2.97 -2.69 10.99
C ALA A 257 -1.59 -3.04 10.43
N VAL A 258 -0.56 -2.92 11.28
CA VAL A 258 0.80 -3.41 10.99
C VAL A 258 0.94 -4.80 11.58
N ILE A 259 0.97 -5.81 10.72
CA ILE A 259 0.90 -7.21 11.09
C ILE A 259 2.24 -7.90 10.81
N LYS A 260 2.73 -8.69 11.76
CA LYS A 260 3.93 -9.54 11.54
C LYS A 260 3.72 -10.44 10.33
N LEU A 261 4.69 -10.50 9.43
CA LEU A 261 4.55 -11.20 8.15
C LEU A 261 4.15 -12.68 8.27
N PRO A 262 4.65 -13.49 9.24
CA PRO A 262 4.19 -14.87 9.40
C PRO A 262 2.70 -14.97 9.74
N LEU A 263 2.19 -14.07 10.60
CA LEU A 263 0.77 -14.00 10.94
C LEU A 263 -0.05 -13.57 9.73
N PHE A 264 0.41 -12.54 9.00
CA PHE A 264 -0.25 -12.03 7.80
C PHE A 264 -0.36 -13.12 6.70
N LYS A 265 0.72 -13.90 6.48
CA LYS A 265 0.71 -15.04 5.56
C LYS A 265 -0.32 -16.10 5.99
N ARG A 266 -0.40 -16.41 7.29
CA ARG A 266 -1.39 -17.35 7.83
C ARG A 266 -2.82 -16.86 7.66
N MET A 267 -3.09 -15.57 7.92
CA MET A 267 -4.42 -14.98 7.73
C MET A 267 -4.85 -14.97 6.25
N ARG A 268 -3.90 -14.86 5.34
CA ARG A 268 -4.13 -14.91 3.89
C ARG A 268 -4.09 -16.31 3.30
N SER A 269 -3.69 -17.33 4.07
CA SER A 269 -3.73 -18.69 3.57
C SER A 269 -5.19 -19.08 3.35
N LEU A 270 -5.51 -19.38 2.10
CA LEU A 270 -6.85 -19.79 1.72
C LEU A 270 -7.09 -21.21 2.21
N ASN A 271 -8.15 -21.38 2.98
CA ASN A 271 -8.63 -22.67 3.42
C ASN A 271 -9.90 -22.97 2.61
N TYR A 272 -9.74 -23.65 1.47
CA TYR A 272 -10.88 -24.10 0.70
C TYR A 272 -11.55 -25.28 1.42
N PRO A 273 -12.89 -25.26 1.60
CA PRO A 273 -13.62 -26.42 2.05
C PRO A 273 -13.40 -27.61 1.10
N GLN A 274 -13.35 -28.80 1.66
CA GLN A 274 -13.02 -30.00 0.88
C GLN A 274 -14.08 -30.36 -0.18
N ASP A 275 -15.32 -29.95 0.03
CA ASP A 275 -16.44 -30.16 -0.89
C ASP A 275 -16.56 -29.05 -1.95
N HIS A 276 -15.68 -28.04 -1.94
CA HIS A 276 -15.66 -27.00 -2.98
C HIS A 276 -14.86 -27.45 -4.19
N TRP A 277 -15.48 -27.30 -5.36
CA TRP A 277 -14.90 -27.62 -6.65
C TRP A 277 -14.86 -26.38 -7.53
N PHE A 278 -13.84 -26.30 -8.37
CA PHE A 278 -13.51 -25.11 -9.15
C PHE A 278 -13.28 -25.46 -10.61
N THR A 279 -13.88 -24.68 -11.52
CA THR A 279 -13.66 -24.80 -12.97
C THR A 279 -12.36 -24.10 -13.36
N PRO A 280 -11.45 -24.77 -14.08
CA PRO A 280 -10.25 -24.14 -14.61
C PRO A 280 -10.59 -23.00 -15.58
N SER A 281 -9.92 -21.87 -15.43
CA SER A 281 -9.97 -20.78 -16.42
C SER A 281 -9.19 -21.15 -17.68
N ASP A 282 -9.28 -20.31 -18.71
CA ASP A 282 -8.52 -20.53 -19.94
C ASP A 282 -6.99 -20.31 -19.79
N ARG A 283 -6.57 -19.74 -18.64
CA ARG A 283 -5.15 -19.59 -18.27
C ARG A 283 -4.53 -20.85 -17.68
N LEU A 284 -5.35 -21.83 -17.26
CA LEU A 284 -4.87 -23.11 -16.80
C LEU A 284 -5.07 -24.13 -17.92
N PRO A 285 -3.99 -24.72 -18.47
CA PRO A 285 -4.10 -25.77 -19.47
C PRO A 285 -4.99 -26.91 -18.99
N LYS A 286 -6.03 -27.21 -19.77
CA LYS A 286 -7.02 -28.24 -19.41
C LYS A 286 -6.54 -29.65 -19.68
N ASN A 287 -5.44 -29.81 -20.44
CA ASN A 287 -4.80 -31.11 -20.66
C ASN A 287 -3.82 -31.37 -19.53
N ILE A 288 -4.05 -32.45 -18.80
CA ILE A 288 -3.22 -32.91 -17.69
C ILE A 288 -2.66 -34.29 -17.97
N LEU A 289 -1.55 -34.61 -17.29
CA LEU A 289 -0.91 -35.90 -17.40
C LEU A 289 -1.37 -36.82 -16.25
N VAL A 290 -1.84 -38.01 -16.58
CA VAL A 290 -2.22 -39.05 -15.62
C VAL A 290 -1.19 -40.19 -15.72
N HIS A 291 -0.46 -40.40 -14.64
CA HIS A 291 0.55 -41.45 -14.55
C HIS A 291 -0.09 -42.74 -14.01
N HIS A 292 -0.02 -43.79 -14.78
CA HIS A 292 -0.53 -45.09 -14.38
C HIS A 292 0.46 -46.19 -14.79
N ALA A 293 0.78 -47.09 -13.88
CA ALA A 293 1.85 -48.10 -14.07
C ALA A 293 3.10 -47.45 -14.69
N ASP A 294 3.57 -47.98 -15.81
CA ASP A 294 4.78 -47.47 -16.51
C ASP A 294 4.46 -46.50 -17.66
N SER A 295 3.25 -45.95 -17.70
CA SER A 295 2.81 -45.10 -18.81
C SER A 295 2.18 -43.79 -18.33
N VAL A 296 2.17 -42.79 -19.22
CA VAL A 296 1.58 -41.50 -19.00
C VAL A 296 0.55 -41.22 -20.07
N LEU A 297 -0.65 -40.93 -19.65
CA LEU A 297 -1.77 -40.62 -20.52
C LEU A 297 -2.23 -39.17 -20.32
N GLN A 298 -2.83 -38.63 -21.36
CA GLN A 298 -3.43 -37.32 -21.33
C GLN A 298 -4.91 -37.43 -21.00
N ALA A 299 -5.38 -36.61 -20.06
CA ALA A 299 -6.80 -36.46 -19.74
C ALA A 299 -7.15 -34.96 -19.72
N ARG A 300 -8.43 -34.67 -19.82
CA ARG A 300 -8.92 -33.29 -19.74
C ARG A 300 -9.37 -32.97 -18.32
N LEU A 301 -8.81 -31.92 -17.73
CA LEU A 301 -9.21 -31.37 -16.44
C LEU A 301 -10.58 -30.68 -16.58
N SER A 302 -11.59 -31.19 -15.87
CA SER A 302 -12.93 -30.61 -15.81
C SER A 302 -13.13 -29.75 -14.57
N LEU A 303 -12.73 -30.27 -13.39
CA LEU A 303 -12.80 -29.52 -12.11
C LEU A 303 -11.57 -29.83 -11.27
N LEU A 304 -11.21 -28.86 -10.41
CA LEU A 304 -10.12 -28.94 -9.46
C LEU A 304 -10.62 -28.64 -8.04
N SER A 305 -10.13 -29.38 -7.05
CA SER A 305 -10.42 -29.21 -5.64
C SER A 305 -9.16 -29.44 -4.82
N VAL A 306 -9.17 -29.07 -3.54
CA VAL A 306 -8.10 -29.45 -2.61
C VAL A 306 -8.08 -30.96 -2.30
N LEU A 307 -9.18 -31.66 -2.62
CA LEU A 307 -9.31 -33.14 -2.45
C LEU A 307 -8.88 -33.93 -3.69
N GLY A 308 -8.98 -33.34 -4.88
CA GLY A 308 -8.77 -34.10 -6.10
C GLY A 308 -9.07 -33.35 -7.37
N VAL A 309 -9.05 -34.03 -8.47
CA VAL A 309 -9.41 -33.53 -9.79
C VAL A 309 -10.54 -34.40 -10.42
N LEU A 310 -11.46 -33.72 -11.09
CA LEU A 310 -12.37 -34.37 -12.00
C LEU A 310 -11.80 -34.31 -13.41
N VAL A 311 -11.61 -35.46 -14.01
CA VAL A 311 -11.06 -35.59 -15.36
C VAL A 311 -12.06 -36.21 -16.31
N THR A 312 -12.01 -35.75 -17.56
CA THR A 312 -12.70 -36.39 -18.68
C THR A 312 -11.69 -37.09 -19.57
N HIS A 313 -11.96 -38.32 -20.00
CA HIS A 313 -11.08 -39.12 -20.83
C HIS A 313 -11.84 -39.83 -21.96
N GLN A 314 -11.13 -40.29 -22.98
CA GLN A 314 -11.71 -41.15 -24.01
C GLN A 314 -11.90 -42.54 -23.42
N ALA A 315 -13.08 -43.13 -23.63
CA ALA A 315 -13.44 -44.46 -23.08
C ALA A 315 -12.46 -45.55 -23.48
N GLY A 316 -12.07 -46.39 -22.53
CA GLY A 316 -11.40 -47.67 -22.72
C GLY A 316 -9.87 -47.69 -22.58
N ALA A 317 -9.20 -46.53 -22.34
CA ALA A 317 -7.74 -46.47 -22.42
C ALA A 317 -6.99 -46.58 -21.08
N ILE A 318 -7.65 -46.47 -19.91
CA ILE A 318 -6.98 -46.31 -18.62
C ILE A 318 -7.45 -47.34 -17.60
N ASP A 319 -6.50 -48.09 -17.03
CA ASP A 319 -6.75 -48.83 -15.80
C ASP A 319 -6.63 -47.87 -14.61
N TRP A 320 -7.76 -47.37 -14.15
CA TRP A 320 -7.84 -46.38 -13.08
C TRP A 320 -7.35 -46.90 -11.73
N SER A 321 -7.24 -48.20 -11.53
CA SER A 321 -6.73 -48.78 -10.29
C SER A 321 -5.25 -48.61 -10.11
N THR A 322 -4.51 -48.37 -11.18
CA THR A 322 -3.05 -48.24 -11.21
C THR A 322 -2.57 -46.77 -11.27
N VAL A 323 -3.50 -45.81 -11.26
CA VAL A 323 -3.15 -44.39 -11.28
C VAL A 323 -2.44 -43.98 -9.98
N SER A 324 -1.25 -43.43 -10.09
CA SER A 324 -0.42 -43.06 -8.96
C SER A 324 -0.22 -41.53 -8.79
N THR A 325 -0.25 -40.79 -9.89
CA THR A 325 0.05 -39.34 -9.89
C THR A 325 -0.72 -38.64 -10.99
N VAL A 326 -1.09 -37.40 -10.74
CA VAL A 326 -1.60 -36.49 -11.75
C VAL A 326 -0.71 -35.25 -11.79
N SER A 327 -0.35 -34.77 -13.00
CA SER A 327 0.50 -33.59 -13.19
C SER A 327 -0.24 -32.53 -14.00
N LEU A 328 -0.32 -31.33 -13.43
CA LEU A 328 -0.86 -30.14 -14.06
C LEU A 328 0.28 -29.22 -14.47
N TYR A 329 0.23 -28.66 -15.67
CA TYR A 329 1.16 -27.63 -16.09
C TYR A 329 0.64 -26.26 -15.69
N ILE A 330 1.48 -25.48 -15.02
CA ILE A 330 1.20 -24.09 -14.60
C ILE A 330 2.16 -23.19 -15.34
N GLU A 331 1.63 -22.25 -16.11
CA GLU A 331 2.45 -21.28 -16.85
C GLU A 331 3.32 -20.47 -15.89
N GLY A 332 4.63 -20.45 -16.14
CA GLY A 332 5.61 -19.79 -15.26
C GLY A 332 6.01 -20.57 -14.00
N GLY A 333 5.26 -21.62 -13.63
CA GLY A 333 5.51 -22.46 -12.45
C GLY A 333 6.01 -23.87 -12.77
N GLY A 334 5.78 -24.37 -14.00
CA GLY A 334 6.15 -25.74 -14.38
C GLY A 334 5.06 -26.77 -14.05
N PHE A 335 5.49 -28.00 -13.72
CA PHE A 335 4.55 -29.09 -13.43
C PHE A 335 4.29 -29.24 -11.92
N LEU A 336 3.02 -29.11 -11.52
CA LEU A 336 2.53 -29.52 -10.21
C LEU A 336 2.10 -30.98 -10.28
N SER A 337 2.89 -31.86 -9.69
CA SER A 337 2.61 -33.30 -9.63
C SER A 337 2.04 -33.68 -8.26
N LEU A 338 0.84 -34.27 -8.26
CA LEU A 338 0.05 -34.58 -7.07
C LEU A 338 -0.20 -36.08 -6.98
N PRO A 339 0.10 -36.74 -5.84
CA PRO A 339 -0.15 -38.16 -5.66
C PRO A 339 -1.66 -38.45 -5.64
N VAL A 340 -2.07 -39.56 -6.26
CA VAL A 340 -3.43 -40.08 -6.26
C VAL A 340 -3.54 -41.23 -5.30
N ALA A 341 -4.47 -41.18 -4.36
CA ALA A 341 -4.73 -42.27 -3.40
C ALA A 341 -5.84 -43.23 -3.87
N SER A 342 -6.83 -42.69 -4.57
CA SER A 342 -7.94 -43.48 -5.06
C SER A 342 -8.63 -42.78 -6.23
N THR A 343 -9.43 -43.54 -6.96
CA THR A 343 -10.26 -43.08 -8.06
C THR A 343 -11.71 -43.43 -7.84
N CYS A 344 -12.62 -42.50 -8.17
CA CYS A 344 -14.05 -42.69 -8.01
C CYS A 344 -14.78 -42.48 -9.34
N SER A 345 -15.78 -43.30 -9.64
CA SER A 345 -16.68 -43.09 -10.77
C SER A 345 -17.70 -42.00 -10.44
N THR A 346 -18.04 -41.18 -11.43
CA THR A 346 -19.08 -40.16 -11.32
C THR A 346 -20.46 -40.66 -11.72
N GLY A 347 -20.54 -41.87 -12.26
CA GLY A 347 -21.74 -42.39 -12.95
C GLY A 347 -21.67 -42.19 -14.46
N GLU A 348 -20.87 -41.24 -14.95
CA GLU A 348 -20.60 -41.07 -16.37
C GLU A 348 -19.37 -41.89 -16.77
N SER A 349 -19.46 -42.56 -17.94
CA SER A 349 -18.44 -43.54 -18.38
C SER A 349 -17.11 -42.87 -18.73
N ASP A 350 -17.13 -41.62 -19.13
CA ASP A 350 -15.99 -40.85 -19.59
C ASP A 350 -15.39 -39.93 -18.51
N GLN A 351 -15.95 -39.91 -17.28
CA GLN A 351 -15.48 -39.07 -16.20
C GLN A 351 -14.99 -39.87 -14.99
N ARG A 352 -13.93 -39.39 -14.36
CA ARG A 352 -13.37 -39.94 -13.12
C ARG A 352 -12.91 -38.83 -12.18
N VAL A 353 -13.14 -39.05 -10.88
CA VAL A 353 -12.54 -38.28 -9.81
C VAL A 353 -11.27 -38.96 -9.35
N LEU A 354 -10.13 -38.26 -9.43
CA LEU A 354 -8.87 -38.71 -8.87
C LEU A 354 -8.70 -38.00 -7.52
N VAL A 355 -8.77 -38.78 -6.44
CA VAL A 355 -8.65 -38.25 -5.07
C VAL A 355 -7.17 -38.21 -4.69
N PHE A 356 -6.70 -37.05 -4.24
CA PHE A 356 -5.30 -36.89 -3.86
C PHE A 356 -4.93 -37.71 -2.62
N GLY A 357 -3.71 -38.21 -2.64
CA GLY A 357 -3.06 -38.79 -1.48
C GLY A 357 -2.55 -37.70 -0.52
N LYS A 358 -1.68 -38.09 0.38
CA LYS A 358 -1.05 -37.14 1.32
C LYS A 358 -0.15 -36.17 0.56
N LEU A 359 -0.54 -34.91 0.51
CA LEU A 359 0.24 -33.84 -0.10
C LEU A 359 1.34 -33.35 0.86
N SER A 360 2.51 -33.00 0.33
CA SER A 360 3.50 -32.20 1.04
C SER A 360 2.97 -30.79 1.33
N LYS A 361 3.62 -30.05 2.23
CA LYS A 361 3.23 -28.64 2.51
C LYS A 361 3.33 -27.77 1.26
N ASP A 362 4.36 -27.98 0.45
CA ASP A 362 4.61 -27.22 -0.77
C ASP A 362 3.57 -27.56 -1.84
N GLN A 363 3.29 -28.84 -2.08
CA GLN A 363 2.24 -29.26 -3.00
C GLN A 363 0.85 -28.70 -2.61
N ALA A 364 0.51 -28.75 -1.31
CA ALA A 364 -0.76 -28.22 -0.81
C ALA A 364 -0.82 -26.69 -0.94
N SER A 365 0.30 -25.99 -0.78
CA SER A 365 0.39 -24.52 -0.96
C SER A 365 0.23 -24.16 -2.43
N GLU A 366 0.96 -24.82 -3.31
CA GLU A 366 0.94 -24.59 -4.75
C GLU A 366 -0.41 -24.91 -5.38
N LEU A 367 -1.06 -26.00 -4.94
CA LEU A 367 -2.41 -26.34 -5.34
C LEU A 367 -3.42 -25.24 -4.98
N ARG A 368 -3.35 -24.70 -3.76
CA ARG A 368 -4.23 -23.59 -3.34
C ARG A 368 -4.00 -22.33 -4.14
N GLU A 369 -2.73 -21.99 -4.40
CA GLU A 369 -2.41 -20.84 -5.25
C GLU A 369 -2.87 -21.05 -6.70
N THR A 370 -2.76 -22.28 -7.23
CA THR A 370 -3.27 -22.63 -8.56
C THR A 370 -4.79 -22.44 -8.63
N ILE A 371 -5.52 -22.95 -7.64
CA ILE A 371 -6.98 -22.75 -7.56
C ILE A 371 -7.32 -21.26 -7.51
N LYS A 372 -6.64 -20.50 -6.62
CA LYS A 372 -6.87 -19.07 -6.45
C LYS A 372 -6.63 -18.26 -7.72
N CYS A 373 -5.55 -18.53 -8.43
CA CYS A 373 -5.11 -17.72 -9.56
C CYS A 373 -5.74 -18.12 -10.89
N HIS A 374 -6.17 -19.38 -11.00
CA HIS A 374 -6.51 -19.98 -12.29
C HIS A 374 -7.86 -20.70 -12.34
N CYS A 375 -8.66 -20.65 -11.28
CA CYS A 375 -9.95 -21.34 -11.25
C CYS A 375 -11.07 -20.45 -10.71
N PHE A 376 -12.31 -20.80 -11.05
CA PHE A 376 -13.54 -20.17 -10.59
C PHE A 376 -14.38 -21.18 -9.82
N PHE A 377 -15.06 -20.75 -8.76
CA PHE A 377 -15.95 -21.61 -7.99
C PHE A 377 -17.07 -22.18 -8.88
N ALA A 378 -17.16 -23.52 -8.92
CA ALA A 378 -18.16 -24.22 -9.70
C ALA A 378 -19.36 -24.71 -8.86
N GLY A 379 -19.09 -25.07 -7.60
CA GLY A 379 -20.13 -25.57 -6.70
C GLY A 379 -19.57 -26.47 -5.60
N GLN A 380 -20.50 -27.02 -4.79
CA GLN A 380 -20.20 -28.02 -3.77
C GLN A 380 -20.57 -29.39 -4.28
N MET A 381 -19.64 -30.33 -4.24
CA MET A 381 -19.87 -31.71 -4.65
C MET A 381 -19.33 -32.67 -3.61
N ARG A 382 -20.13 -33.60 -3.16
CA ARG A 382 -19.74 -34.68 -2.26
C ARG A 382 -19.70 -35.99 -3.06
N TRP A 383 -18.48 -36.46 -3.25
CA TRP A 383 -18.29 -37.80 -3.83
C TRP A 383 -18.29 -38.81 -2.69
N ALA A 384 -19.04 -39.90 -2.81
CA ALA A 384 -18.99 -40.97 -1.85
C ALA A 384 -17.60 -41.62 -1.92
N ALA A 385 -16.72 -41.17 -1.04
CA ALA A 385 -15.43 -41.82 -0.87
C ALA A 385 -15.68 -43.22 -0.31
N ALA A 386 -15.25 -44.26 -1.00
CA ALA A 386 -15.13 -45.57 -0.41
C ALA A 386 -14.28 -45.45 0.84
N SER A 387 -14.90 -45.65 2.03
CA SER A 387 -14.34 -45.71 3.37
C SER A 387 -13.19 -44.72 3.65
N SER A 388 -13.54 -43.52 4.13
CA SER A 388 -12.59 -42.57 4.70
C SER A 388 -11.78 -43.18 5.85
N PRO A 389 -10.46 -42.97 5.89
CA PRO A 389 -9.74 -42.99 7.17
C PRO A 389 -10.23 -41.81 8.02
N ALA A 390 -10.44 -42.07 9.32
CA ALA A 390 -10.97 -41.13 10.30
C ALA A 390 -10.33 -39.75 10.23
N PRO A 391 -11.07 -38.64 10.49
CA PRO A 391 -10.52 -37.30 10.51
C PRO A 391 -9.44 -37.21 11.60
N LEU A 392 -8.25 -36.77 11.19
CA LEU A 392 -7.18 -36.43 12.13
C LEU A 392 -7.74 -35.33 13.06
N ALA A 393 -7.74 -35.65 14.36
CA ALA A 393 -8.16 -34.76 15.43
C ALA A 393 -7.46 -33.40 15.29
N HIS A 394 -8.25 -32.33 15.23
CA HIS A 394 -7.77 -30.98 15.41
C HIS A 394 -7.19 -30.86 16.82
N GLU A 395 -5.88 -30.77 16.94
CA GLU A 395 -5.29 -30.21 18.15
C GLU A 395 -5.79 -28.79 18.32
N GLN A 396 -6.65 -28.61 19.29
CA GLN A 396 -7.03 -27.33 19.84
C GLN A 396 -5.77 -26.73 20.46
N ILE A 397 -5.18 -25.75 19.81
CA ILE A 397 -4.26 -24.82 20.46
C ILE A 397 -5.13 -23.68 21.00
N VAL A 398 -5.41 -23.80 22.31
CA VAL A 398 -5.91 -22.74 23.18
C VAL A 398 -4.77 -21.78 23.49
N ALA A 399 -5.15 -20.47 23.52
CA ALA A 399 -4.44 -19.27 23.95
C ALA A 399 -3.39 -18.68 23.02
#